data_d6989d2d4b646da4456d28974b829452
#
_entry.id   d6989d2d4b646da4456d28974b829452
#
_cell.length_a   1.000
_cell.length_b   1.000
_cell.length_c   1.000
_cell.angle_alpha   90.00
_cell.angle_beta   90.00
_cell.angle_gamma   90.00
#
_symmetry.space_group_name_H-M   'P 1'
#
loop_
_entity.id
_entity.type
_entity.pdbx_description
1 polymer ?
#
loop_
_entity_poly.entity_id
_entity_poly.type
_entity_poly.pdbx_seq_one_letter_code
_entity_poly.pdbx_strand_id
1 'polypeptide(L)'
;ARARVWELSGAQAPNHDSDAQTPLIVDIDATLVTAHSEKEDAQPTYKKGFGFHPLLAFIDHGRPGCGEPVAGLLRPGNAGSNTAADHIRLVKDVLAGLPGRKPRPGKSVLIRTDTAGGTHDFLNLLTRRRLSYSVGWMLPATMPDLYHQLTKLDAWEPAYDTDGQPREGADVAEITGVVDLDDWPDGMRVIVRRERPHPGAQLRF
;
A
#
# COMPACT_ATOMS: atom_id res chain seq x y z
N ALA A 1 9.79 -7.33 22.50
CA ALA A 1 9.04 -6.20 23.08
C ALA A 1 7.61 -6.18 22.56
N ARG A 2 7.34 -6.04 21.24
CA ARG A 2 5.99 -5.91 20.62
C ARG A 2 5.00 -6.98 21.09
N ALA A 3 5.35 -8.26 21.01
CA ALA A 3 4.47 -9.36 21.42
C ALA A 3 3.95 -9.19 22.86
N ARG A 4 4.80 -8.73 23.77
CA ARG A 4 4.39 -8.51 25.17
C ARG A 4 3.49 -7.29 25.32
N VAL A 5 3.74 -6.21 24.56
CA VAL A 5 2.88 -5.03 24.58
C VAL A 5 1.48 -5.39 24.05
N TRP A 6 1.39 -6.09 22.94
CA TRP A 6 0.11 -6.50 22.36
C TRP A 6 -0.64 -7.47 23.28
N GLU A 7 0.07 -8.40 23.92
CA GLU A 7 -0.54 -9.28 24.93
C GLU A 7 -1.15 -8.48 26.10
N LEU A 8 -0.41 -7.49 26.61
CA LEU A 8 -0.90 -6.62 27.67
C LEU A 8 -2.04 -5.71 27.25
N SER A 9 -2.06 -5.30 25.98
CA SER A 9 -3.14 -4.47 25.41
C SER A 9 -4.45 -5.26 25.22
N GLY A 10 -4.40 -6.59 25.18
CA GLY A 10 -5.59 -7.44 25.05
C GLY A 10 -6.47 -7.02 23.88
N ALA A 11 -7.72 -6.64 24.13
CA ALA A 11 -8.67 -6.18 23.13
C ALA A 11 -8.27 -4.88 22.39
N GLN A 12 -7.30 -4.16 22.91
CA GLN A 12 -6.76 -2.95 22.27
C GLN A 12 -5.55 -3.25 21.35
N ALA A 13 -5.13 -4.50 21.27
CA ALA A 13 -4.03 -4.89 20.38
C ALA A 13 -4.46 -4.79 18.90
N PRO A 14 -3.60 -4.31 17.99
CA PRO A 14 -3.97 -4.11 16.59
C PRO A 14 -4.40 -5.39 15.85
N ASN A 15 -3.97 -6.55 16.32
CA ASN A 15 -4.32 -7.86 15.75
C ASN A 15 -5.48 -8.55 16.46
N HIS A 16 -6.10 -7.91 17.46
CA HIS A 16 -7.24 -8.50 18.17
C HIS A 16 -8.40 -8.69 17.18
N ASP A 17 -8.90 -9.93 17.10
CA ASP A 17 -9.99 -10.33 16.22
C ASP A 17 -9.79 -10.01 14.72
N SER A 18 -8.52 -9.84 14.29
CA SER A 18 -8.24 -9.63 12.88
C SER A 18 -8.62 -10.83 12.03
N ASP A 19 -9.41 -10.60 10.99
CA ASP A 19 -9.89 -11.59 10.04
C ASP A 19 -9.84 -11.05 8.59
N ALA A 20 -10.59 -11.66 7.67
CA ALA A 20 -10.62 -11.23 6.27
C ALA A 20 -11.45 -9.96 6.05
N GLN A 21 -12.38 -9.63 6.93
CA GLN A 21 -13.25 -8.45 6.89
C GLN A 21 -12.60 -7.26 7.62
N THR A 22 -11.93 -7.55 8.72
CA THR A 22 -11.22 -6.58 9.56
C THR A 22 -9.73 -6.97 9.69
N PRO A 23 -8.96 -6.90 8.58
CA PRO A 23 -7.57 -7.34 8.61
C PRO A 23 -6.67 -6.37 9.38
N LEU A 24 -5.59 -6.90 9.94
CA LEU A 24 -4.47 -6.09 10.38
C LEU A 24 -3.85 -5.38 9.16
N ILE A 25 -3.86 -4.07 9.13
CA ILE A 25 -3.34 -3.28 8.02
C ILE A 25 -1.86 -2.96 8.26
N VAL A 26 -1.06 -3.20 7.23
CA VAL A 26 0.37 -2.84 7.20
C VAL A 26 0.61 -1.94 6.01
N ASP A 27 0.99 -0.70 6.27
CA ASP A 27 1.39 0.27 5.27
C ASP A 27 2.87 0.16 4.97
N ILE A 28 3.20 0.14 3.68
CA ILE A 28 4.60 0.17 3.22
C ILE A 28 4.77 1.41 2.36
N ASP A 29 5.75 2.22 2.73
CA ASP A 29 6.09 3.43 1.99
C ASP A 29 7.60 3.73 2.08
N ALA A 30 8.10 4.45 1.08
CA ALA A 30 9.47 4.92 1.04
C ALA A 30 9.52 6.42 1.36
N THR A 31 10.46 6.82 2.18
CA THR A 31 10.66 8.22 2.55
C THR A 31 12.09 8.65 2.27
N LEU A 32 12.32 9.95 2.09
CA LEU A 32 13.66 10.49 1.96
C LEU A 32 14.15 10.99 3.32
N VAL A 33 15.36 10.56 3.70
CA VAL A 33 16.07 11.02 4.89
C VAL A 33 17.32 11.76 4.47
N THR A 34 17.38 13.06 4.77
CA THR A 34 18.55 13.89 4.44
C THR A 34 19.72 13.58 5.36
N ALA A 35 20.89 13.38 4.78
CA ALA A 35 22.16 13.35 5.50
C ALA A 35 22.86 14.70 5.40
N HIS A 36 23.34 15.21 6.54
CA HIS A 36 24.05 16.49 6.61
C HIS A 36 25.58 16.35 6.45
N SER A 37 26.05 15.13 6.29
CA SER A 37 27.46 14.80 6.07
C SER A 37 27.56 13.50 5.28
N GLU A 38 28.73 13.21 4.75
CA GLU A 38 29.03 11.92 4.14
C GLU A 38 28.91 10.81 5.18
N LYS A 39 27.87 10.03 5.06
CA LYS A 39 27.60 8.81 5.83
C LYS A 39 27.74 7.62 4.91
N GLU A 40 28.12 6.48 5.48
CA GLU A 40 28.14 5.22 4.74
C GLU A 40 26.80 5.00 4.03
N ASP A 41 26.84 4.67 2.73
CA ASP A 41 25.69 4.48 1.86
C ASP A 41 24.78 5.70 1.63
N ALA A 42 25.11 6.89 2.13
CA ALA A 42 24.41 8.10 1.74
C ALA A 42 24.72 8.44 0.27
N GLN A 43 23.68 8.69 -0.52
CA GLN A 43 23.77 8.95 -1.95
C GLN A 43 22.86 10.11 -2.38
N PRO A 44 23.10 10.72 -3.55
CA PRO A 44 22.17 11.68 -4.13
C PRO A 44 20.77 11.07 -4.31
N THR A 45 19.74 11.84 -3.96
CA THR A 45 18.34 11.41 -4.08
C THR A 45 17.70 11.95 -5.36
N TYR A 46 16.59 11.34 -5.80
CA TYR A 46 15.83 11.79 -6.97
C TYR A 46 15.27 13.23 -6.83
N LYS A 47 15.10 13.73 -5.60
CA LYS A 47 14.71 15.13 -5.32
C LYS A 47 15.89 16.09 -5.21
N LYS A 48 17.06 15.71 -5.76
CA LYS A 48 18.30 16.54 -5.73
C LYS A 48 18.82 16.84 -4.31
N GLY A 49 18.44 16.04 -3.31
CA GLY A 49 19.04 16.01 -1.98
C GLY A 49 20.16 15.00 -1.91
N PHE A 50 20.73 14.82 -0.68
CA PHE A 50 21.74 13.82 -0.37
C PHE A 50 21.33 13.06 0.89
N GLY A 51 21.40 11.74 0.88
CA GLY A 51 21.04 10.93 2.05
C GLY A 51 20.59 9.54 1.72
N PHE A 52 19.43 9.14 2.27
CA PHE A 52 18.89 7.79 2.20
C PHE A 52 17.46 7.78 1.67
N HIS A 53 17.06 6.63 1.16
CA HIS A 53 15.70 6.36 0.70
C HIS A 53 15.17 5.06 1.33
N PRO A 54 15.01 5.02 2.67
CA PRO A 54 14.52 3.82 3.36
C PRO A 54 13.12 3.44 2.91
N LEU A 55 12.87 2.13 2.87
CA LEU A 55 11.56 1.53 2.73
C LEU A 55 11.09 1.07 4.10
N LEU A 56 9.94 1.57 4.56
CA LEU A 56 9.46 1.39 5.91
C LEU A 56 8.09 0.70 5.90
N ALA A 57 7.81 -0.07 6.95
CA ALA A 57 6.51 -0.70 7.16
C ALA A 57 5.96 -0.31 8.53
N PHE A 58 4.69 0.10 8.56
CA PHE A 58 3.96 0.51 9.73
C PHE A 58 2.66 -0.29 9.87
N ILE A 59 2.29 -0.63 11.09
CA ILE A 59 0.96 -1.14 11.41
C ILE A 59 0.05 0.05 11.61
N ASP A 60 -1.09 0.05 10.92
CA ASP A 60 -2.14 1.06 11.06
C ASP A 60 -2.97 0.77 12.32
N HIS A 61 -3.00 1.72 13.24
CA HIS A 61 -3.79 1.65 14.47
C HIS A 61 -5.16 2.33 14.32
N GLY A 62 -5.56 2.67 13.09
CA GLY A 62 -6.81 3.39 12.84
C GLY A 62 -6.76 4.87 13.23
N ARG A 63 -7.95 5.50 13.27
CA ARG A 63 -8.06 6.96 13.45
C ARG A 63 -7.44 7.54 14.73
N PRO A 64 -7.58 6.92 15.93
CA PRO A 64 -7.04 7.50 17.14
C PRO A 64 -5.54 7.26 17.31
N GLY A 65 -4.95 6.42 16.48
CA GLY A 65 -3.55 5.98 16.59
C GLY A 65 -2.64 6.57 15.52
N CYS A 66 -1.35 6.58 15.82
CA CYS A 66 -0.29 6.73 14.83
C CYS A 66 0.21 5.34 14.42
N GLY A 67 0.83 5.24 13.25
CA GLY A 67 1.40 3.97 12.79
C GLY A 67 2.50 3.45 13.72
N GLU A 68 2.51 2.15 13.98
CA GLU A 68 3.57 1.46 14.73
C GLU A 68 4.62 0.90 13.75
N PRO A 69 5.90 1.31 13.81
CA PRO A 69 6.92 0.77 12.91
C PRO A 69 7.14 -0.72 13.20
N VAL A 70 7.02 -1.56 12.18
CA VAL A 70 7.18 -3.01 12.31
C VAL A 70 8.45 -3.54 11.66
N ALA A 71 8.84 -2.98 10.53
CA ALA A 71 10.07 -3.30 9.82
C ALA A 71 10.59 -2.10 9.03
N GLY A 72 11.86 -2.13 8.68
CA GLY A 72 12.45 -1.09 7.85
C GLY A 72 13.70 -1.60 7.14
N LEU A 73 13.89 -1.15 5.93
CA LEU A 73 15.07 -1.42 5.11
C LEU A 73 15.74 -0.08 4.79
N LEU A 74 16.89 0.17 5.40
CA LEU A 74 17.71 1.31 5.04
C LEU A 74 18.29 1.08 3.64
N ARG A 75 18.11 2.06 2.76
CA ARG A 75 18.58 2.02 1.38
C ARG A 75 19.30 3.31 1.04
N PRO A 76 20.29 3.28 0.12
CA PRO A 76 20.95 4.50 -0.35
C PRO A 76 19.95 5.45 -1.01
N GLY A 77 20.27 6.75 -1.04
CA GLY A 77 19.40 7.80 -1.56
C GLY A 77 18.97 7.60 -3.01
N ASN A 78 19.80 6.94 -3.82
CA ASN A 78 19.54 6.60 -5.22
C ASN A 78 18.85 5.25 -5.43
N ALA A 79 18.39 4.57 -4.36
CA ALA A 79 17.63 3.33 -4.49
C ALA A 79 16.34 3.55 -5.30
N GLY A 80 16.07 2.64 -6.24
CA GLY A 80 14.84 2.66 -7.03
C GLY A 80 13.60 2.49 -6.16
N SER A 81 12.52 3.17 -6.53
CA SER A 81 11.24 3.04 -5.83
C SER A 81 10.60 1.65 -6.06
N ASN A 82 10.65 1.14 -7.28
CA ASN A 82 9.92 -0.07 -7.71
C ASN A 82 10.77 -1.34 -7.58
N THR A 83 11.57 -1.48 -6.52
CA THR A 83 12.40 -2.67 -6.33
C THR A 83 11.57 -3.79 -5.70
N ALA A 84 11.08 -4.72 -6.51
CA ALA A 84 10.28 -5.87 -6.04
C ALA A 84 11.00 -6.66 -4.93
N ALA A 85 12.31 -6.88 -5.07
CA ALA A 85 13.12 -7.61 -4.09
C ALA A 85 13.09 -6.95 -2.70
N ASP A 86 13.14 -5.62 -2.63
CA ASP A 86 13.09 -4.87 -1.37
C ASP A 86 11.71 -4.98 -0.70
N HIS A 87 10.63 -4.82 -1.47
CA HIS A 87 9.27 -5.01 -0.99
C HIS A 87 9.05 -6.45 -0.46
N ILE A 88 9.53 -7.44 -1.21
CA ILE A 88 9.49 -8.86 -0.83
C ILE A 88 10.25 -9.10 0.48
N ARG A 89 11.46 -8.55 0.61
CA ARG A 89 12.26 -8.65 1.83
C ARG A 89 11.54 -8.01 3.00
N LEU A 90 11.07 -6.78 2.83
CA LEU A 90 10.39 -6.05 3.88
C LEU A 90 9.13 -6.77 4.37
N VAL A 91 8.28 -7.30 3.49
CA VAL A 91 7.10 -8.08 3.90
C VAL A 91 7.49 -9.35 4.67
N LYS A 92 8.57 -10.03 4.29
CA LYS A 92 9.06 -11.18 5.07
C LYS A 92 9.47 -10.77 6.47
N ASP A 93 10.14 -9.62 6.63
CA ASP A 93 10.55 -9.08 7.92
C ASP A 93 9.34 -8.63 8.74
N VAL A 94 8.35 -7.99 8.11
CA VAL A 94 7.05 -7.67 8.72
C VAL A 94 6.41 -8.92 9.31
N LEU A 95 6.18 -9.95 8.49
CA LEU A 95 5.53 -11.18 8.92
C LEU A 95 6.34 -11.90 10.02
N ALA A 96 7.65 -11.77 10.01
CA ALA A 96 8.51 -12.30 11.06
C ALA A 96 8.41 -11.51 12.38
N GLY A 97 8.12 -10.23 12.30
CA GLY A 97 7.98 -9.31 13.44
C GLY A 97 6.60 -9.29 14.09
N LEU A 98 5.56 -9.81 13.42
CA LEU A 98 4.21 -9.83 13.98
C LEU A 98 4.09 -10.85 15.13
N PRO A 99 3.43 -10.47 16.22
CA PRO A 99 3.08 -11.40 17.31
C PRO A 99 2.16 -12.52 16.84
N GLY A 100 2.24 -13.67 17.50
CA GLY A 100 1.35 -14.82 17.20
C GLY A 100 1.62 -15.46 15.84
N ARG A 101 2.87 -15.47 15.40
CA ARG A 101 3.37 -15.99 14.12
C ARG A 101 2.54 -17.16 13.57
N LYS A 102 1.66 -16.86 12.64
CA LYS A 102 1.15 -17.86 11.71
C LYS A 102 2.08 -17.82 10.48
N PRO A 103 2.65 -18.96 10.04
CA PRO A 103 3.49 -19.01 8.82
C PRO A 103 2.77 -18.47 7.58
N ARG A 104 1.45 -18.53 7.60
CA ARG A 104 0.53 -17.99 6.59
C ARG A 104 -0.63 -17.32 7.29
N PRO A 105 -0.55 -16.02 7.61
CA PRO A 105 -1.64 -15.31 8.29
C PRO A 105 -2.92 -15.26 7.43
N GLY A 106 -2.79 -15.47 6.12
CA GLY A 106 -3.92 -15.43 5.21
C GLY A 106 -4.49 -14.03 5.07
N LYS A 107 -5.78 -13.94 4.78
CA LYS A 107 -6.48 -12.68 4.55
C LYS A 107 -6.66 -11.80 5.80
N SER A 108 -6.24 -12.29 6.98
CA SER A 108 -6.26 -11.48 8.20
C SER A 108 -5.16 -10.41 8.27
N VAL A 109 -4.30 -10.33 7.25
CA VAL A 109 -3.31 -9.25 7.08
C VAL A 109 -3.50 -8.64 5.71
N LEU A 110 -3.64 -7.32 5.67
CA LEU A 110 -3.71 -6.49 4.46
C LEU A 110 -2.41 -5.71 4.31
N ILE A 111 -1.73 -5.88 3.18
CA ILE A 111 -0.58 -5.06 2.81
C ILE A 111 -1.06 -3.91 1.92
N ARG A 112 -0.72 -2.69 2.29
CA ARG A 112 -1.10 -1.48 1.55
C ARG A 112 0.17 -0.75 1.10
N THR A 113 0.27 -0.43 -0.20
CA THR A 113 1.39 0.35 -0.75
C THR A 113 0.91 1.31 -1.83
N ASP A 114 1.74 2.28 -2.16
CA ASP A 114 1.58 3.10 -3.35
C ASP A 114 1.95 2.33 -4.64
N THR A 115 2.06 3.03 -5.77
CA THR A 115 2.40 2.44 -7.08
C THR A 115 3.80 1.81 -7.12
N ALA A 116 4.69 2.12 -6.17
CA ALA A 116 6.01 1.49 -6.11
C ALA A 116 5.94 -0.01 -5.80
N GLY A 117 4.91 -0.46 -5.07
CA GLY A 117 4.64 -1.88 -4.83
C GLY A 117 3.96 -2.61 -5.98
N GLY A 118 3.51 -1.91 -7.03
CA GLY A 118 2.80 -2.48 -8.18
C GLY A 118 3.69 -3.28 -9.12
N THR A 119 4.30 -4.35 -8.64
CA THR A 119 5.19 -5.23 -9.43
C THR A 119 4.69 -6.66 -9.41
N HIS A 120 4.86 -7.38 -10.54
CA HIS A 120 4.42 -8.77 -10.70
C HIS A 120 4.98 -9.68 -9.59
N ASP A 121 6.29 -9.62 -9.33
CA ASP A 121 6.92 -10.48 -8.34
C ASP A 121 6.40 -10.24 -6.92
N PHE A 122 6.15 -8.98 -6.57
CA PHE A 122 5.63 -8.63 -5.26
C PHE A 122 4.18 -9.10 -5.08
N LEU A 123 3.29 -8.81 -6.04
CA LEU A 123 1.90 -9.26 -5.99
C LEU A 123 1.79 -10.78 -6.02
N ASN A 124 2.62 -11.45 -6.80
CA ASN A 124 2.73 -12.91 -6.80
C ASN A 124 3.13 -13.46 -5.41
N LEU A 125 4.06 -12.80 -4.70
CA LEU A 125 4.39 -13.20 -3.32
C LEU A 125 3.18 -13.04 -2.40
N LEU A 126 2.50 -11.89 -2.43
CA LEU A 126 1.34 -11.62 -1.57
C LEU A 126 0.25 -12.67 -1.81
N THR A 127 -0.07 -12.96 -3.07
CA THR A 127 -1.06 -13.96 -3.46
C THR A 127 -0.68 -15.37 -2.99
N ARG A 128 0.57 -15.81 -3.22
CA ARG A 128 1.07 -17.12 -2.73
C ARG A 128 1.03 -17.23 -1.21
N ARG A 129 1.20 -16.12 -0.50
CA ARG A 129 1.08 -16.05 0.96
C ARG A 129 -0.37 -15.93 1.44
N ARG A 130 -1.32 -15.78 0.51
CA ARG A 130 -2.75 -15.55 0.75
C ARG A 130 -3.03 -14.29 1.57
N LEU A 131 -2.15 -13.28 1.47
CA LEU A 131 -2.35 -11.97 2.09
C LEU A 131 -3.39 -11.19 1.29
N SER A 132 -4.18 -10.37 1.97
CA SER A 132 -4.93 -9.30 1.30
C SER A 132 -3.96 -8.18 0.91
N TYR A 133 -4.24 -7.49 -0.19
CA TYR A 133 -3.45 -6.34 -0.59
C TYR A 133 -4.28 -5.25 -1.25
N SER A 134 -3.84 -4.01 -1.03
CA SER A 134 -4.30 -2.81 -1.73
C SER A 134 -3.06 -2.07 -2.22
N VAL A 135 -2.76 -2.19 -3.49
CA VAL A 135 -1.51 -1.73 -4.08
C VAL A 135 -1.82 -0.74 -5.19
N GLY A 136 -1.15 0.41 -5.19
CA GLY A 136 -1.22 1.34 -6.30
C GLY A 136 -0.76 0.66 -7.60
N TRP A 137 -1.45 0.96 -8.71
CA TRP A 137 -1.18 0.36 -10.00
C TRP A 137 -1.02 1.44 -11.08
N MET A 138 -0.16 1.19 -12.05
CA MET A 138 0.07 2.12 -13.14
C MET A 138 -1.17 2.15 -14.03
N LEU A 139 -1.74 3.32 -14.28
CA LEU A 139 -2.88 3.46 -15.17
C LEU A 139 -2.50 3.02 -16.60
N PRO A 140 -3.38 2.28 -17.29
CA PRO A 140 -3.16 1.90 -18.66
C PRO A 140 -3.18 3.15 -19.58
N ALA A 141 -2.45 3.09 -20.69
CA ALA A 141 -2.44 4.17 -21.69
C ALA A 141 -3.85 4.43 -22.28
N THR A 142 -4.74 3.45 -22.21
CA THR A 142 -6.14 3.54 -22.64
C THR A 142 -7.07 4.24 -21.64
N MET A 143 -6.54 4.75 -20.53
CA MET A 143 -7.37 5.36 -19.47
C MET A 143 -8.29 6.49 -19.96
N PRO A 144 -7.91 7.37 -20.91
CA PRO A 144 -8.83 8.38 -21.44
C PRO A 144 -10.07 7.78 -22.10
N ASP A 145 -9.90 6.71 -22.88
CA ASP A 145 -11.03 6.03 -23.55
C ASP A 145 -11.89 5.27 -22.53
N LEU A 146 -11.26 4.60 -21.56
CA LEU A 146 -11.96 3.96 -20.45
C LEU A 146 -12.77 4.96 -19.64
N TYR A 147 -12.25 6.14 -19.36
CA TYR A 147 -12.95 7.20 -18.65
C TYR A 147 -14.25 7.59 -19.37
N HIS A 148 -14.19 7.77 -20.70
CA HIS A 148 -15.35 8.09 -21.50
C HIS A 148 -16.39 6.97 -21.51
N GLN A 149 -15.95 5.72 -21.63
CA GLN A 149 -16.82 4.55 -21.58
C GLN A 149 -17.51 4.41 -20.21
N LEU A 150 -16.75 4.48 -19.11
CA LEU A 150 -17.29 4.40 -17.76
C LEU A 150 -18.31 5.50 -17.47
N THR A 151 -18.02 6.71 -17.95
CA THR A 151 -18.97 7.84 -17.80
C THR A 151 -20.24 7.64 -18.60
N LYS A 152 -20.15 7.11 -19.83
CA LYS A 152 -21.29 6.81 -20.68
C LYS A 152 -22.18 5.69 -20.11
N LEU A 153 -21.57 4.73 -19.41
CA LEU A 153 -22.26 3.60 -18.78
C LEU A 153 -22.76 3.92 -17.36
N ASP A 154 -22.54 5.14 -16.88
CA ASP A 154 -22.83 5.55 -15.49
C ASP A 154 -22.26 4.58 -14.44
N ALA A 155 -21.02 4.13 -14.68
CA ALA A 155 -20.35 3.11 -13.87
C ALA A 155 -19.58 3.69 -12.66
N TRP A 156 -19.66 4.99 -12.43
CA TRP A 156 -19.00 5.66 -11.33
C TRP A 156 -19.87 5.65 -10.07
N GLU A 157 -19.29 5.13 -8.97
CA GLU A 157 -19.91 5.12 -7.65
C GLU A 157 -19.17 6.10 -6.72
N PRO A 158 -19.84 6.70 -5.73
CA PRO A 158 -19.18 7.58 -4.78
C PRO A 158 -18.00 6.89 -4.06
N ALA A 159 -16.86 7.56 -4.00
CA ALA A 159 -15.81 7.16 -3.06
C ALA A 159 -16.22 7.56 -1.64
N TYR A 160 -15.78 6.78 -0.65
CA TYR A 160 -16.06 7.04 0.76
C TYR A 160 -14.79 7.48 1.49
N ASP A 161 -14.97 8.33 2.50
CA ASP A 161 -13.90 8.69 3.42
C ASP A 161 -13.76 7.64 4.54
N THR A 162 -12.85 7.90 5.48
CA THR A 162 -12.61 7.02 6.63
C THR A 162 -13.78 6.93 7.59
N ASP A 163 -14.76 7.83 7.50
CA ASP A 163 -15.97 7.84 8.31
C ASP A 163 -17.14 7.12 7.63
N GLY A 164 -16.92 6.58 6.45
CA GLY A 164 -17.95 5.95 5.64
C GLY A 164 -18.93 6.96 5.04
N GLN A 165 -18.54 8.25 4.95
CA GLN A 165 -19.32 9.27 4.26
C GLN A 165 -18.85 9.43 2.80
N PRO A 166 -19.75 9.70 1.86
CA PRO A 166 -19.35 9.99 0.49
C PRO A 166 -18.36 11.16 0.45
N ARG A 167 -17.24 10.94 -0.23
CA ARG A 167 -16.19 11.93 -0.39
C ARG A 167 -16.54 12.87 -1.56
N GLU A 168 -16.73 14.14 -1.28
CA GLU A 168 -17.06 15.12 -2.30
C GLU A 168 -15.99 15.18 -3.40
N GLY A 169 -16.44 15.15 -4.66
CA GLY A 169 -15.57 15.24 -5.82
C GLY A 169 -14.72 14.00 -6.10
N ALA A 170 -15.03 12.87 -5.46
CA ALA A 170 -14.33 11.61 -5.66
C ALA A 170 -15.30 10.45 -5.93
N ASP A 171 -15.01 9.69 -7.00
CA ASP A 171 -15.75 8.49 -7.36
C ASP A 171 -14.79 7.33 -7.69
N VAL A 172 -15.32 6.13 -7.66
CA VAL A 172 -14.61 4.90 -8.00
C VAL A 172 -15.37 4.11 -9.05
N ALA A 173 -14.64 3.33 -9.84
CA ALA A 173 -15.22 2.35 -10.76
C ALA A 173 -14.34 1.11 -10.81
N GLU A 174 -14.96 -0.07 -10.90
CA GLU A 174 -14.22 -1.30 -11.14
C GLU A 174 -13.91 -1.46 -12.63
N ILE A 175 -12.65 -1.73 -12.95
CA ILE A 175 -12.17 -1.89 -14.33
C ILE A 175 -11.50 -3.25 -14.57
N THR A 176 -11.66 -4.19 -13.66
CA THR A 176 -11.06 -5.54 -13.73
C THR A 176 -11.35 -6.24 -15.06
N GLY A 177 -12.57 -6.14 -15.56
CA GLY A 177 -12.98 -6.83 -16.81
C GLY A 177 -12.58 -6.11 -18.10
N VAL A 178 -11.93 -4.95 -18.03
CA VAL A 178 -11.61 -4.11 -19.20
C VAL A 178 -10.12 -3.76 -19.33
N VAL A 179 -9.31 -4.18 -18.36
CA VAL A 179 -7.85 -4.06 -18.39
C VAL A 179 -7.21 -5.44 -18.59
N ASP A 180 -6.07 -5.46 -19.26
CA ASP A 180 -5.30 -6.69 -19.44
C ASP A 180 -4.62 -7.06 -18.13
N LEU A 181 -4.95 -8.23 -17.61
CA LEU A 181 -4.41 -8.80 -16.38
C LEU A 181 -3.76 -10.16 -16.57
N ASP A 182 -3.47 -10.58 -17.79
CA ASP A 182 -2.97 -11.93 -18.11
C ASP A 182 -1.67 -12.28 -17.36
N ASP A 183 -0.79 -11.30 -17.15
CA ASP A 183 0.46 -11.47 -16.42
C ASP A 183 0.35 -11.22 -14.91
N TRP A 184 -0.83 -10.85 -14.41
CA TRP A 184 -1.06 -10.53 -13.02
C TRP A 184 -1.67 -11.72 -12.25
N PRO A 185 -1.61 -11.73 -10.90
CA PRO A 185 -2.19 -12.82 -10.12
C PRO A 185 -3.68 -13.05 -10.39
N ASP A 186 -4.07 -14.31 -10.50
CA ASP A 186 -5.47 -14.70 -10.64
C ASP A 186 -6.36 -14.10 -9.55
N GLY A 187 -7.51 -13.57 -9.96
CA GLY A 187 -8.49 -12.97 -9.05
C GLY A 187 -8.10 -11.59 -8.53
N MET A 188 -7.07 -10.95 -9.10
CA MET A 188 -6.78 -9.55 -8.85
C MET A 188 -7.93 -8.67 -9.33
N ARG A 189 -8.35 -7.72 -8.50
CA ARG A 189 -9.32 -6.69 -8.87
C ARG A 189 -8.60 -5.37 -9.11
N VAL A 190 -9.09 -4.60 -10.08
CA VAL A 190 -8.58 -3.26 -10.37
C VAL A 190 -9.73 -2.26 -10.24
N ILE A 191 -9.51 -1.29 -9.35
CA ILE A 191 -10.46 -0.21 -9.09
C ILE A 191 -9.75 1.10 -9.44
N VAL A 192 -10.35 1.90 -10.29
CA VAL A 192 -9.89 3.25 -10.58
C VAL A 192 -10.65 4.24 -9.72
N ARG A 193 -9.95 5.20 -9.13
CA ARG A 193 -10.52 6.36 -8.47
C ARG A 193 -10.29 7.59 -9.32
N ARG A 194 -11.34 8.39 -9.52
CA ARG A 194 -11.24 9.77 -10.03
C ARG A 194 -11.50 10.74 -8.89
N GLU A 195 -10.77 11.84 -8.87
CA GLU A 195 -10.93 12.85 -7.82
C GLU A 195 -10.59 14.25 -8.31
N ARG A 196 -11.37 15.21 -7.84
CA ARG A 196 -11.01 16.64 -7.85
C ARG A 196 -10.81 17.07 -6.38
N PRO A 197 -9.57 17.19 -5.90
CA PRO A 197 -9.31 17.39 -4.46
C PRO A 197 -9.84 18.72 -3.90
N HIS A 198 -10.15 19.68 -4.76
CA HIS A 198 -10.81 20.93 -4.42
C HIS A 198 -11.45 21.56 -5.67
N PRO A 199 -12.40 22.52 -5.52
CA PRO A 199 -12.97 23.25 -6.66
C PRO A 199 -11.88 23.89 -7.52
N GLY A 200 -11.96 23.69 -8.83
CA GLY A 200 -10.97 24.18 -9.81
C GLY A 200 -9.73 23.29 -9.97
N ALA A 201 -9.57 22.23 -9.17
CA ALA A 201 -8.48 21.28 -9.37
C ALA A 201 -8.66 20.46 -10.66
N GLN A 202 -7.55 20.07 -11.26
CA GLN A 202 -7.57 19.09 -12.35
C GLN A 202 -8.09 17.74 -11.86
N LEU A 203 -8.83 17.05 -12.74
CA LEU A 203 -9.25 15.67 -12.48
C LEU A 203 -8.00 14.76 -12.41
N ARG A 204 -7.92 13.97 -11.36
CA ARG A 204 -6.86 12.99 -11.14
C ARG A 204 -7.46 11.59 -11.14
N PHE A 205 -6.63 10.66 -11.51
CA PHE A 205 -6.95 9.24 -11.46
C PHE A 205 -5.89 8.51 -10.64
#